data_67a98cea55f2d08838fb251acebde67f
#
_entry.id   67a98cea55f2d08838fb251acebde67f
#
_cell.length_a   1.000
_cell.length_b   1.000
_cell.length_c   1.000
_cell.angle_alpha   90.00
_cell.angle_beta   90.00
_cell.angle_gamma   90.00
#
_symmetry.space_group_name_H-M   'P 1'
#
loop_
_entity.id
_entity.type
_entity.pdbx_description
1 polymer ?
#
loop_
_entity_poly.entity_id
_entity_poly.type
_entity_poly.pdbx_seq_one_letter_code
_entity_poly.pdbx_strand_id
1 'polypeptide(L)'
;NSVPYADLSDFFYVWLKRSLNYIHPELFSTPLSPKTEEATSELSSIRGINKKDVHTISPTIKTKEDFEVTLSKSFKEMSRVLKKNGIVIVVYAHKSTDGWETLINSLLDSGLVVTAAWPINTERKSRFRANDSATLASSIYMICRKWEKEEIGFYRDVKKELKQYLSKKLEQLWNEGIAGADFFIASIGSAIEVFGKYEKVIDDNDEQISVLKLLNDTRDIVTDYAINKVIKGEFSDAISTMTRFYILWRWAYGEAKVPFDDASKMAQSVGI
;
A
#
# COMPACT_ATOMS: atom_id res chain seq x y z
N ASN A 1 2.80 -7.97 -6.19
CA ASN A 1 4.02 -7.34 -6.63
C ASN A 1 4.04 -7.24 -8.16
N SER A 2 4.38 -6.08 -8.69
CA SER A 2 4.44 -5.83 -10.15
C SER A 2 5.80 -6.22 -10.77
N VAL A 3 6.73 -6.71 -9.97
CA VAL A 3 8.07 -7.12 -10.43
C VAL A 3 8.19 -8.64 -10.32
N PRO A 4 8.38 -9.36 -11.43
CA PRO A 4 8.61 -10.81 -11.42
C PRO A 4 10.06 -11.09 -10.99
N TYR A 5 10.30 -11.13 -9.69
CA TYR A 5 11.65 -11.34 -9.15
C TYR A 5 12.21 -12.72 -9.49
N ALA A 6 11.36 -13.74 -9.62
CA ALA A 6 11.80 -15.07 -10.04
C ALA A 6 12.42 -15.04 -11.43
N ASP A 7 11.84 -14.28 -12.39
CA ASP A 7 12.41 -14.11 -13.73
C ASP A 7 13.76 -13.36 -13.69
N LEU A 8 13.85 -12.33 -12.86
CA LEU A 8 15.09 -11.57 -12.70
C LEU A 8 16.18 -12.39 -12.00
N SER A 9 15.79 -13.29 -11.11
CA SER A 9 16.73 -14.15 -10.38
C SER A 9 17.30 -15.30 -11.21
N ASP A 10 16.71 -15.64 -12.36
CA ASP A 10 17.21 -16.71 -13.24
C ASP A 10 18.66 -16.49 -13.63
N PHE A 11 19.05 -15.23 -13.86
CA PHE A 11 20.44 -14.89 -14.15
C PHE A 11 21.40 -15.39 -13.04
N PHE A 12 21.07 -15.15 -11.79
CA PHE A 12 21.88 -15.58 -10.65
C PHE A 12 21.74 -17.09 -10.41
N TYR A 13 20.53 -17.62 -10.54
CA TYR A 13 20.22 -19.02 -10.31
C TYR A 13 21.06 -19.96 -11.20
N VAL A 14 21.20 -19.64 -12.49
CA VAL A 14 22.00 -20.45 -13.44
C VAL A 14 23.46 -20.54 -13.01
N TRP A 15 24.04 -19.45 -12.49
CA TRP A 15 25.43 -19.45 -12.00
C TRP A 15 25.57 -20.15 -10.66
N LEU A 16 24.64 -19.93 -9.74
CA LEU A 16 24.62 -20.61 -8.44
C LEU A 16 24.44 -22.13 -8.64
N LYS A 17 23.57 -22.53 -9.54
CA LYS A 17 23.39 -23.95 -9.88
C LYS A 17 24.68 -24.58 -10.36
N ARG A 18 25.42 -23.93 -11.24
CA ARG A 18 26.71 -24.47 -11.73
C ARG A 18 27.76 -24.61 -10.61
N SER A 19 27.71 -23.69 -9.63
CA SER A 19 28.72 -23.65 -8.57
C SER A 19 28.36 -24.49 -7.36
N LEU A 20 27.06 -24.64 -7.04
CA LEU A 20 26.61 -25.19 -5.76
C LEU A 20 25.73 -26.46 -5.88
N ASN A 21 25.31 -26.87 -7.08
CA ASN A 21 24.40 -27.98 -7.25
C ASN A 21 24.95 -29.31 -6.65
N TYR A 22 26.27 -29.46 -6.60
CA TYR A 22 26.87 -30.67 -6.01
C TYR A 22 26.81 -30.68 -4.48
N ILE A 23 26.66 -29.52 -3.85
CA ILE A 23 26.53 -29.37 -2.39
C ILE A 23 25.06 -29.38 -1.99
N HIS A 24 24.21 -28.72 -2.79
CA HIS A 24 22.79 -28.48 -2.51
C HIS A 24 21.88 -28.87 -3.68
N PRO A 25 21.88 -30.14 -4.08
CA PRO A 25 21.11 -30.60 -5.26
C PRO A 25 19.62 -30.36 -5.12
N GLU A 26 19.07 -30.38 -3.91
CA GLU A 26 17.67 -30.12 -3.61
C GLU A 26 17.23 -28.72 -3.94
N LEU A 27 18.13 -27.73 -3.82
CA LEU A 27 17.85 -26.31 -4.12
C LEU A 27 17.94 -26.00 -5.62
N PHE A 28 18.63 -26.85 -6.39
CA PHE A 28 18.91 -26.63 -7.80
C PHE A 28 18.34 -27.73 -8.72
N SER A 29 17.23 -28.33 -8.30
CA SER A 29 16.57 -29.42 -9.02
C SER A 29 15.96 -28.99 -10.36
N THR A 30 15.54 -27.74 -10.48
CA THR A 30 14.91 -27.17 -11.67
C THR A 30 15.92 -26.51 -12.62
N PRO A 31 15.63 -26.36 -13.92
CA PRO A 31 16.49 -25.62 -14.86
C PRO A 31 16.68 -24.15 -14.52
N LEU A 32 15.61 -23.50 -14.06
CA LEU A 32 15.51 -22.11 -13.68
C LEU A 32 14.88 -21.98 -12.30
N SER A 33 14.85 -20.78 -11.74
CA SER A 33 14.21 -20.50 -10.44
C SER A 33 12.72 -20.87 -10.47
N PRO A 34 12.16 -21.43 -9.37
CA PRO A 34 10.74 -21.75 -9.28
C PRO A 34 9.88 -20.48 -9.38
N LYS A 35 8.94 -20.44 -10.32
CA LYS A 35 8.07 -19.29 -10.57
C LYS A 35 6.66 -19.46 -9.99
N THR A 36 6.25 -20.71 -9.80
CA THR A 36 4.91 -21.06 -9.32
C THR A 36 4.65 -20.63 -7.87
N GLU A 37 5.71 -20.50 -7.07
CA GLU A 37 5.64 -20.15 -5.65
C GLU A 37 5.81 -18.64 -5.40
N GLU A 38 6.16 -17.87 -6.43
CA GLU A 38 6.33 -16.43 -6.27
C GLU A 38 5.00 -15.72 -5.96
N ALA A 39 4.99 -14.86 -4.96
CA ALA A 39 3.86 -14.00 -4.61
C ALA A 39 3.77 -12.80 -5.57
N THR A 40 3.11 -12.97 -6.70
CA THR A 40 2.87 -11.92 -7.70
C THR A 40 1.40 -11.89 -8.12
N SER A 41 0.88 -10.73 -8.44
CA SER A 41 -0.51 -10.53 -8.88
C SER A 41 -0.66 -10.34 -10.38
N GLU A 42 0.43 -10.31 -11.15
CA GLU A 42 0.37 -10.04 -12.59
C GLU A 42 1.38 -10.85 -13.39
N LEU A 43 0.93 -11.33 -14.55
CA LEU A 43 1.76 -11.79 -15.67
C LEU A 43 2.34 -10.61 -16.45
N SER A 44 2.91 -9.64 -15.77
CA SER A 44 3.44 -8.44 -16.43
C SER A 44 4.73 -8.69 -17.22
N SER A 45 5.32 -9.87 -17.13
CA SER A 45 6.62 -10.17 -17.73
C SER A 45 6.57 -10.68 -19.16
N ILE A 46 5.40 -11.07 -19.69
CA ILE A 46 5.33 -11.48 -21.10
C ILE A 46 4.90 -10.31 -21.96
N ARG A 47 5.84 -9.41 -22.27
CA ARG A 47 5.62 -8.35 -23.27
C ARG A 47 5.25 -8.99 -24.62
N GLY A 48 4.02 -8.72 -25.09
CA GLY A 48 3.57 -9.12 -26.44
C GLY A 48 2.55 -10.25 -26.52
N ILE A 49 2.10 -10.81 -25.38
CA ILE A 49 1.00 -11.80 -25.38
C ILE A 49 -0.31 -11.09 -25.01
N ASN A 50 -1.32 -11.25 -25.85
CA ASN A 50 -2.67 -10.77 -25.56
C ASN A 50 -3.23 -11.49 -24.33
N LYS A 51 -3.92 -10.78 -23.44
CA LYS A 51 -4.56 -11.35 -22.24
C LYS A 51 -5.45 -12.57 -22.53
N LYS A 52 -5.99 -12.69 -23.75
CA LYS A 52 -6.81 -13.83 -24.19
C LYS A 52 -6.00 -15.11 -24.46
N ASP A 53 -4.72 -14.97 -24.81
CA ASP A 53 -3.86 -16.12 -25.18
C ASP A 53 -3.10 -16.69 -23.98
N VAL A 54 -3.12 -15.99 -22.85
CA VAL A 54 -2.39 -16.33 -21.63
C VAL A 54 -2.93 -17.63 -21.00
N HIS A 55 -4.24 -17.87 -21.04
CA HIS A 55 -4.85 -19.09 -20.53
C HIS A 55 -4.40 -20.38 -21.25
N THR A 56 -3.91 -20.24 -22.48
CA THR A 56 -3.45 -21.37 -23.31
C THR A 56 -1.96 -21.71 -23.08
N ILE A 57 -1.18 -20.78 -22.53
CA ILE A 57 0.29 -20.89 -22.46
C ILE A 57 0.81 -21.28 -21.09
N SER A 58 0.08 -20.98 -20.01
CA SER A 58 0.48 -21.39 -18.66
C SER A 58 -0.73 -21.64 -17.75
N PRO A 59 -0.83 -22.83 -17.14
CA PRO A 59 -1.87 -23.14 -16.16
C PRO A 59 -1.69 -22.42 -14.81
N THR A 60 -0.67 -21.58 -14.67
CA THR A 60 -0.28 -20.90 -13.42
C THR A 60 -0.38 -19.39 -13.50
N ILE A 61 -1.47 -18.88 -14.10
CA ILE A 61 -1.76 -17.45 -14.00
C ILE A 61 -2.22 -17.16 -12.59
N LYS A 62 -1.39 -16.44 -11.84
CA LYS A 62 -1.74 -15.97 -10.50
C LYS A 62 -2.65 -14.76 -10.62
N THR A 63 -3.75 -14.82 -9.90
CA THR A 63 -4.72 -13.75 -9.78
C THR A 63 -4.35 -12.82 -8.61
N LYS A 64 -5.09 -11.72 -8.47
CA LYS A 64 -4.99 -10.85 -7.30
C LYS A 64 -5.30 -11.63 -6.01
N GLU A 65 -6.28 -12.52 -6.07
CA GLU A 65 -6.71 -13.38 -4.97
C GLU A 65 -5.58 -14.35 -4.54
N ASP A 66 -4.85 -14.92 -5.49
CA ASP A 66 -3.70 -15.79 -5.19
C ASP A 66 -2.59 -15.01 -4.46
N PHE A 67 -2.36 -13.76 -4.88
CA PHE A 67 -1.41 -12.87 -4.20
C PHE A 67 -1.88 -12.57 -2.77
N GLU A 68 -3.15 -12.22 -2.57
CA GLU A 68 -3.73 -11.93 -1.26
C GLU A 68 -3.64 -13.13 -0.31
N VAL A 69 -3.99 -14.31 -0.80
CA VAL A 69 -3.87 -15.56 -0.03
C VAL A 69 -2.41 -15.84 0.36
N THR A 70 -1.47 -15.65 -0.57
CA THR A 70 -0.04 -15.88 -0.32
C THR A 70 0.51 -14.86 0.69
N LEU A 71 0.10 -13.60 0.58
CA LEU A 71 0.48 -12.54 1.51
C LEU A 71 -0.03 -12.83 2.93
N SER A 72 -1.31 -13.21 3.05
CA SER A 72 -1.91 -13.58 4.34
C SER A 72 -1.20 -14.77 4.98
N LYS A 73 -0.90 -15.84 4.20
CA LYS A 73 -0.11 -16.99 4.69
C LYS A 73 1.27 -16.56 5.17
N SER A 74 1.94 -15.66 4.45
CA SER A 74 3.27 -15.17 4.83
C SER A 74 3.22 -14.42 6.16
N PHE A 75 2.23 -13.55 6.38
CA PHE A 75 2.08 -12.86 7.65
C PHE A 75 1.69 -13.79 8.80
N LYS A 76 0.88 -14.81 8.55
CA LYS A 76 0.57 -15.85 9.56
C LYS A 76 1.83 -16.58 10.01
N GLU A 77 2.71 -16.95 9.09
CA GLU A 77 3.99 -17.58 9.43
C GLU A 77 4.94 -16.61 10.14
N MET A 78 5.01 -15.35 9.74
CA MET A 78 5.76 -14.33 10.47
C MET A 78 5.22 -14.16 11.89
N SER A 79 3.91 -14.08 12.05
CA SER A 79 3.26 -14.03 13.37
C SER A 79 3.57 -15.26 14.20
N ARG A 80 3.50 -16.46 13.62
CA ARG A 80 3.78 -17.73 14.31
C ARG A 80 5.16 -17.75 14.93
N VAL A 81 6.20 -17.36 14.17
CA VAL A 81 7.61 -17.43 14.62
C VAL A 81 8.04 -16.21 15.44
N LEU A 82 7.28 -15.12 15.40
CA LEU A 82 7.58 -13.89 16.12
C LEU A 82 7.52 -14.16 17.63
N LYS A 83 8.48 -13.66 18.39
CA LYS A 83 8.40 -13.65 19.86
C LYS A 83 7.26 -12.75 20.33
N LYS A 84 6.72 -13.00 21.56
CA LYS A 84 5.63 -12.20 22.11
C LYS A 84 5.90 -10.69 22.08
N ASN A 85 7.11 -10.26 22.44
CA ASN A 85 7.53 -8.87 22.42
C ASN A 85 8.28 -8.50 21.14
N GLY A 86 8.19 -9.34 20.08
CA GLY A 86 8.88 -9.12 18.82
C GLY A 86 8.25 -8.01 17.99
N ILE A 87 9.00 -7.53 17.02
CA ILE A 87 8.60 -6.50 16.06
C ILE A 87 8.72 -7.06 14.66
N VAL A 88 7.71 -6.82 13.83
CA VAL A 88 7.78 -7.01 12.37
C VAL A 88 7.78 -5.64 11.73
N ILE A 89 8.70 -5.42 10.80
CA ILE A 89 8.71 -4.20 9.98
C ILE A 89 8.26 -4.58 8.59
N VAL A 90 7.12 -4.02 8.17
CA VAL A 90 6.58 -4.20 6.81
C VAL A 90 6.85 -2.95 6.02
N VAL A 91 7.59 -3.08 4.92
CA VAL A 91 7.85 -1.99 3.99
C VAL A 91 6.90 -2.13 2.81
N TYR A 92 6.05 -1.16 2.61
CA TYR A 92 5.03 -1.22 1.59
C TYR A 92 4.82 0.10 0.88
N ALA A 93 4.57 0.03 -0.41
CA ALA A 93 4.15 1.15 -1.24
C ALA A 93 3.13 0.66 -2.25
N HIS A 94 1.96 1.23 -2.23
CA HIS A 94 0.92 0.93 -3.21
C HIS A 94 0.15 2.19 -3.55
N LYS A 95 -0.21 2.33 -4.82
CA LYS A 95 -0.89 3.53 -5.30
C LYS A 95 -2.40 3.49 -5.07
N SER A 96 -3.02 2.30 -5.02
CA SER A 96 -4.47 2.14 -4.84
C SER A 96 -4.87 1.85 -3.40
N THR A 97 -6.08 2.26 -3.04
CA THR A 97 -6.69 1.98 -1.74
C THR A 97 -6.90 0.47 -1.54
N ASP A 98 -7.27 -0.25 -2.59
CA ASP A 98 -7.48 -1.71 -2.54
C ASP A 98 -6.20 -2.46 -2.14
N GLY A 99 -5.02 -2.01 -2.63
CA GLY A 99 -3.76 -2.61 -2.21
C GLY A 99 -3.47 -2.40 -0.72
N TRP A 100 -3.86 -1.25 -0.17
CA TRP A 100 -3.76 -0.97 1.26
C TRP A 100 -4.76 -1.77 2.08
N GLU A 101 -6.00 -1.90 1.60
CA GLU A 101 -7.02 -2.73 2.23
C GLU A 101 -6.57 -4.18 2.34
N THR A 102 -6.09 -4.76 1.24
CA THR A 102 -5.54 -6.13 1.21
C THR A 102 -4.43 -6.32 2.24
N LEU A 103 -3.48 -5.39 2.29
CA LEU A 103 -2.37 -5.47 3.23
C LEU A 103 -2.85 -5.44 4.68
N ILE A 104 -3.72 -4.48 5.02
CA ILE A 104 -4.20 -4.28 6.40
C ILE A 104 -5.03 -5.48 6.85
N ASN A 105 -5.96 -5.95 6.00
CA ASN A 105 -6.76 -7.14 6.30
C ASN A 105 -5.85 -8.36 6.52
N SER A 106 -4.82 -8.56 5.67
CA SER A 106 -3.87 -9.67 5.82
C SER A 106 -3.05 -9.58 7.11
N LEU A 107 -2.71 -8.37 7.57
CA LEU A 107 -2.03 -8.16 8.86
C LEU A 107 -2.96 -8.50 10.03
N LEU A 108 -4.16 -7.95 10.04
CA LEU A 108 -5.16 -8.19 11.11
C LEU A 108 -5.52 -9.68 11.20
N ASP A 109 -5.79 -10.34 10.07
CA ASP A 109 -6.09 -11.78 10.00
C ASP A 109 -4.94 -12.67 10.47
N SER A 110 -3.72 -12.14 10.49
CA SER A 110 -2.55 -12.84 11.01
C SER A 110 -2.27 -12.60 12.49
N GLY A 111 -3.10 -11.79 13.15
CA GLY A 111 -2.91 -11.38 14.54
C GLY A 111 -1.76 -10.38 14.73
N LEU A 112 -1.49 -9.58 13.71
CA LEU A 112 -0.52 -8.48 13.75
C LEU A 112 -1.26 -7.14 13.71
N VAL A 113 -0.86 -6.21 14.57
CA VAL A 113 -1.37 -4.83 14.60
C VAL A 113 -0.28 -3.84 14.24
N VAL A 114 -0.64 -2.80 13.53
CA VAL A 114 0.27 -1.70 13.23
C VAL A 114 0.30 -0.75 14.43
N THR A 115 1.49 -0.55 14.99
CA THR A 115 1.72 0.31 16.15
C THR A 115 2.40 1.63 15.83
N ALA A 116 3.01 1.72 14.66
CA ALA A 116 3.58 2.96 14.11
C ALA A 116 3.75 2.83 12.59
N ALA A 117 3.68 3.94 11.88
CA ALA A 117 3.94 3.98 10.45
C ALA A 117 4.69 5.27 10.07
N TRP A 118 5.75 5.12 9.28
CA TRP A 118 6.58 6.24 8.85
C TRP A 118 6.79 6.23 7.34
N PRO A 119 6.53 7.35 6.65
CA PRO A 119 6.93 7.52 5.27
C PRO A 119 8.44 7.72 5.19
N ILE A 120 9.11 6.94 4.35
CA ILE A 120 10.54 7.08 4.09
C ILE A 120 10.74 7.19 2.59
N ASN A 121 11.48 8.20 2.16
CA ASN A 121 11.83 8.38 0.76
C ASN A 121 12.85 7.32 0.35
N THR A 122 12.41 6.34 -0.43
CA THR A 122 13.22 5.18 -0.85
C THR A 122 13.69 5.25 -2.29
N GLU A 123 13.13 6.16 -3.09
CA GLU A 123 13.45 6.27 -4.51
C GLU A 123 14.47 7.40 -4.78
N ARG A 124 15.50 7.07 -5.57
CA ARG A 124 16.45 8.08 -6.03
C ARG A 124 15.83 8.92 -7.14
N LYS A 125 15.86 10.25 -7.00
CA LYS A 125 15.41 11.22 -8.03
C LYS A 125 16.16 11.10 -9.37
N SER A 126 17.28 10.39 -9.43
CA SER A 126 18.11 10.23 -10.62
C SER A 126 17.77 9.03 -11.51
N ARG A 127 16.70 8.27 -11.23
CA ARG A 127 16.25 7.21 -12.13
C ARG A 127 15.69 7.81 -13.42
N PHE A 128 16.15 7.35 -14.58
CA PHE A 128 15.69 7.77 -15.91
C PHE A 128 14.16 7.72 -16.07
N ARG A 129 13.48 6.80 -15.39
CA ARG A 129 12.01 6.70 -15.37
C ARG A 129 11.32 7.70 -14.44
N ALA A 130 12.04 8.31 -13.50
CA ALA A 130 11.45 9.29 -12.57
C ALA A 130 11.17 10.64 -13.24
N ASN A 131 11.80 10.92 -14.39
CA ASN A 131 11.57 12.15 -15.15
C ASN A 131 10.31 12.10 -16.02
N ASP A 132 9.83 10.90 -16.35
CA ASP A 132 8.68 10.71 -17.25
C ASP A 132 7.40 10.20 -16.55
N SER A 133 7.47 9.87 -15.27
CA SER A 133 6.29 9.42 -14.51
C SER A 133 6.35 9.91 -13.07
N ALA A 134 5.20 10.34 -12.53
CA ALA A 134 5.03 10.62 -11.10
C ALA A 134 5.08 9.29 -10.31
N THR A 135 6.29 8.76 -10.11
CA THR A 135 6.52 7.57 -9.31
C THR A 135 6.43 7.92 -7.83
N LEU A 136 5.87 7.01 -7.03
CA LEU A 136 5.93 7.13 -5.59
C LEU A 136 7.40 7.22 -5.16
N ALA A 137 7.77 8.31 -4.51
CA ALA A 137 9.11 8.51 -3.98
C ALA A 137 9.26 7.86 -2.60
N SER A 138 8.15 7.63 -1.90
CA SER A 138 8.12 7.15 -0.52
C SER A 138 7.54 5.74 -0.41
N SER A 139 8.11 4.96 0.51
CA SER A 139 7.54 3.73 1.03
C SER A 139 7.11 3.95 2.48
N ILE A 140 6.05 3.27 2.92
CA ILE A 140 5.61 3.31 4.32
C ILE A 140 6.27 2.14 5.05
N TYR A 141 6.97 2.46 6.12
CA TYR A 141 7.54 1.51 7.07
C TYR A 141 6.55 1.33 8.22
N MET A 142 5.85 0.22 8.25
CA MET A 142 4.90 -0.11 9.30
C MET A 142 5.55 -0.99 10.34
N ILE A 143 5.47 -0.56 11.60
CA ILE A 143 5.92 -1.33 12.75
C ILE A 143 4.73 -2.12 13.26
N CYS A 144 4.83 -3.44 13.17
CA CYS A 144 3.77 -4.35 13.59
C CYS A 144 4.21 -5.16 14.79
N ARG A 145 3.26 -5.50 15.66
CA ARG A 145 3.43 -6.35 16.84
C ARG A 145 2.34 -7.40 16.88
N LYS A 146 2.57 -8.47 17.65
CA LYS A 146 1.51 -9.41 17.96
C LYS A 146 0.41 -8.70 18.72
N TRP A 147 -0.81 -9.03 18.38
CA TRP A 147 -1.97 -8.55 19.07
C TRP A 147 -2.03 -9.12 20.48
N GLU A 148 -2.17 -8.28 21.48
CA GLU A 148 -2.28 -8.71 22.88
C GLU A 148 -3.64 -8.43 23.50
N LYS A 149 -4.53 -7.68 22.80
CA LYS A 149 -5.82 -7.24 23.32
C LYS A 149 -6.91 -7.35 22.24
N GLU A 150 -8.08 -7.81 22.66
CA GLU A 150 -9.30 -7.82 21.89
C GLU A 150 -10.05 -6.48 22.13
N GLU A 151 -9.54 -5.39 21.59
CA GLU A 151 -10.25 -4.10 21.68
C GLU A 151 -11.18 -3.93 20.48
N ILE A 152 -12.47 -3.70 20.77
CA ILE A 152 -13.48 -3.33 19.78
C ILE A 152 -13.57 -1.80 19.78
N GLY A 153 -13.38 -1.19 18.59
CA GLY A 153 -13.55 0.24 18.40
C GLY A 153 -14.99 0.57 17.99
N PHE A 154 -15.58 1.62 18.57
CA PHE A 154 -16.82 2.18 18.06
C PHE A 154 -16.51 3.19 16.96
N TYR A 155 -17.12 3.03 15.79
CA TYR A 155 -16.83 3.83 14.60
C TYR A 155 -16.85 5.33 14.85
N ARG A 156 -17.82 5.81 15.60
CA ARG A 156 -17.92 7.24 15.97
C ARG A 156 -16.67 7.74 16.71
N ASP A 157 -16.19 6.95 17.66
CA ASP A 157 -15.05 7.32 18.49
C ASP A 157 -13.73 7.17 17.72
N VAL A 158 -13.61 6.09 16.95
CA VAL A 158 -12.47 5.87 16.04
C VAL A 158 -12.36 6.99 15.01
N LYS A 159 -13.48 7.40 14.40
CA LYS A 159 -13.51 8.52 13.44
C LYS A 159 -13.10 9.84 14.08
N LYS A 160 -13.54 10.11 15.30
CA LYS A 160 -13.14 11.30 16.05
C LYS A 160 -11.64 11.30 16.39
N GLU A 161 -11.14 10.17 16.88
CA GLU A 161 -9.71 9.97 17.16
C GLU A 161 -8.87 10.13 15.87
N LEU A 162 -9.31 9.50 14.79
CA LEU A 162 -8.67 9.58 13.48
C LEU A 162 -8.55 11.05 13.02
N LYS A 163 -9.62 11.82 13.10
CA LYS A 163 -9.61 13.24 12.73
C LYS A 163 -8.63 14.06 13.59
N GLN A 164 -8.62 13.84 14.91
CA GLN A 164 -7.72 14.55 15.82
C GLN A 164 -6.24 14.18 15.59
N TYR A 165 -5.98 12.89 15.40
CA TYR A 165 -4.63 12.39 15.15
C TYR A 165 -4.09 12.87 13.81
N LEU A 166 -4.88 12.72 12.74
CA LEU A 166 -4.50 13.16 11.41
C LEU A 166 -4.26 14.65 11.34
N SER A 167 -5.06 15.48 12.01
CA SER A 167 -4.85 16.93 11.97
C SER A 167 -3.44 17.34 12.39
N LYS A 168 -2.88 16.69 13.40
CA LYS A 168 -1.49 16.93 13.84
C LYS A 168 -0.45 16.37 12.88
N LYS A 169 -0.67 15.15 12.39
CA LYS A 169 0.26 14.50 11.45
C LYS A 169 0.30 15.18 10.09
N LEU A 170 -0.85 15.61 9.58
CA LEU A 170 -0.94 16.32 8.31
C LEU A 170 -0.21 17.68 8.38
N GLU A 171 -0.30 18.39 9.52
CA GLU A 171 0.48 19.61 9.74
C GLU A 171 1.98 19.33 9.72
N GLN A 172 2.43 18.26 10.35
CA GLN A 172 3.83 17.87 10.33
C GLN A 172 4.29 17.53 8.91
N LEU A 173 3.57 16.64 8.19
CA LEU A 173 3.89 16.25 6.82
C LEU A 173 3.94 17.44 5.86
N TRP A 174 3.00 18.39 6.04
CA TRP A 174 2.97 19.62 5.26
C TRP A 174 4.21 20.49 5.49
N ASN A 175 4.58 20.69 6.75
CA ASN A 175 5.75 21.49 7.13
C ASN A 175 7.07 20.83 6.71
N GLU A 176 7.11 19.51 6.61
CA GLU A 176 8.24 18.74 6.05
C GLU A 176 8.31 18.81 4.51
N GLY A 177 7.35 19.48 3.85
CA GLY A 177 7.32 19.64 2.40
C GLY A 177 6.89 18.39 1.63
N ILE A 178 6.27 17.41 2.30
CA ILE A 178 5.71 16.24 1.63
C ILE A 178 4.44 16.67 0.89
N ALA A 179 4.36 16.39 -0.40
CA ALA A 179 3.27 16.84 -1.27
C ALA A 179 2.80 15.74 -2.22
N GLY A 180 1.66 15.97 -2.88
CA GLY A 180 1.14 15.09 -3.92
C GLY A 180 0.78 13.69 -3.42
N ALA A 181 1.09 12.67 -4.21
CA ALA A 181 0.78 11.29 -3.90
C ALA A 181 1.43 10.81 -2.59
N ASP A 182 2.66 11.25 -2.31
CA ASP A 182 3.38 10.87 -1.09
C ASP A 182 2.69 11.40 0.17
N PHE A 183 2.06 12.58 0.12
CA PHE A 183 1.29 13.13 1.23
C PHE A 183 0.08 12.24 1.57
N PHE A 184 -0.66 11.79 0.56
CA PHE A 184 -1.80 10.88 0.77
C PHE A 184 -1.35 9.52 1.32
N ILE A 185 -0.26 8.95 0.79
CA ILE A 185 0.26 7.66 1.25
C ILE A 185 0.79 7.74 2.68
N ALA A 186 1.54 8.78 3.02
CA ALA A 186 2.01 9.02 4.38
C ALA A 186 0.84 9.19 5.37
N SER A 187 -0.23 9.84 4.92
CA SER A 187 -1.45 10.03 5.71
C SER A 187 -2.20 8.72 5.95
N ILE A 188 -2.27 7.85 4.94
CA ILE A 188 -2.83 6.49 5.11
C ILE A 188 -2.02 5.72 6.14
N GLY A 189 -0.68 5.73 6.06
CA GLY A 189 0.17 5.11 7.07
C GLY A 189 -0.14 5.60 8.48
N SER A 190 -0.30 6.91 8.64
CA SER A 190 -0.65 7.51 9.94
C SER A 190 -2.06 7.13 10.42
N ALA A 191 -3.03 7.00 9.51
CA ALA A 191 -4.38 6.57 9.86
C ALA A 191 -4.42 5.11 10.36
N ILE A 192 -3.61 4.24 9.76
CA ILE A 192 -3.51 2.84 10.19
C ILE A 192 -3.03 2.72 11.64
N GLU A 193 -2.21 3.65 12.14
CA GLU A 193 -1.81 3.68 13.56
C GLU A 193 -3.02 3.85 14.49
N VAL A 194 -4.08 4.50 14.03
CA VAL A 194 -5.30 4.73 14.83
C VAL A 194 -6.21 3.51 14.79
N PHE A 195 -6.66 3.10 13.60
CA PHE A 195 -7.65 2.02 13.53
C PHE A 195 -7.01 0.61 13.51
N GLY A 196 -5.73 0.50 13.19
CA GLY A 196 -5.01 -0.78 13.20
C GLY A 196 -4.75 -1.34 14.61
N LYS A 197 -5.09 -0.62 15.68
CA LYS A 197 -5.02 -1.10 17.08
C LYS A 197 -6.30 -1.82 17.52
N TYR A 198 -7.38 -1.72 16.76
CA TYR A 198 -8.64 -2.39 17.05
C TYR A 198 -8.74 -3.70 16.26
N GLU A 199 -9.23 -4.76 16.90
CA GLU A 199 -9.52 -6.02 16.24
C GLU A 199 -10.60 -5.85 15.18
N LYS A 200 -11.62 -5.11 15.55
CA LYS A 200 -12.70 -4.70 14.66
C LYS A 200 -13.23 -3.34 15.07
N VAL A 201 -13.75 -2.64 14.10
CA VAL A 201 -14.51 -1.42 14.33
C VAL A 201 -15.95 -1.69 13.99
N ILE A 202 -16.87 -1.38 14.89
CA ILE A 202 -18.30 -1.57 14.73
C ILE A 202 -19.06 -0.25 14.74
N ASP A 203 -20.21 -0.20 14.10
CA ASP A 203 -21.13 0.94 14.14
C ASP A 203 -22.13 0.82 15.29
N ASP A 204 -23.09 1.75 15.34
CA ASP A 204 -24.14 1.78 16.39
C ASP A 204 -25.14 0.61 16.26
N ASN A 205 -25.11 -0.19 15.18
CA ASN A 205 -25.92 -1.38 14.95
C ASN A 205 -25.13 -2.68 15.16
N ASP A 206 -23.94 -2.62 15.74
CA ASP A 206 -22.99 -3.73 15.89
C ASP A 206 -22.49 -4.32 14.54
N GLU A 207 -22.70 -3.63 13.43
CA GLU A 207 -22.15 -4.05 12.13
C GLU A 207 -20.68 -3.66 12.00
N GLN A 208 -19.87 -4.59 11.48
CA GLN A 208 -18.44 -4.35 11.31
C GLN A 208 -18.18 -3.36 10.17
N ILE A 209 -17.47 -2.29 10.48
CA ILE A 209 -16.97 -1.32 9.51
C ILE A 209 -15.78 -1.89 8.77
N SER A 210 -15.83 -1.88 7.44
CA SER A 210 -14.74 -2.36 6.60
C SER A 210 -13.51 -1.43 6.68
N VAL A 211 -12.33 -2.00 6.50
CA VAL A 211 -11.07 -1.23 6.39
C VAL A 211 -11.15 -0.24 5.24
N LEU A 212 -11.80 -0.61 4.13
CA LEU A 212 -12.04 0.29 2.99
C LEU A 212 -12.79 1.57 3.40
N LYS A 213 -13.81 1.45 4.25
CA LYS A 213 -14.56 2.61 4.76
C LYS A 213 -13.66 3.54 5.57
N LEU A 214 -12.83 3.00 6.46
CA LEU A 214 -11.89 3.78 7.27
C LEU A 214 -10.80 4.46 6.41
N LEU A 215 -10.35 3.80 5.36
CA LEU A 215 -9.41 4.38 4.39
C LEU A 215 -10.06 5.50 3.58
N ASN A 216 -11.33 5.38 3.19
CA ASN A 216 -12.06 6.42 2.51
C ASN A 216 -12.30 7.65 3.42
N ASP A 217 -12.70 7.42 4.68
CA ASP A 217 -12.79 8.51 5.67
C ASP A 217 -11.44 9.23 5.86
N THR A 218 -10.35 8.48 5.89
CA THR A 218 -8.99 9.05 5.94
C THR A 218 -8.72 9.94 4.73
N ARG A 219 -9.06 9.46 3.54
CA ARG A 219 -8.87 10.20 2.29
C ARG A 219 -9.66 11.49 2.27
N ASP A 220 -10.90 11.48 2.74
CA ASP A 220 -11.74 12.68 2.84
C ASP A 220 -11.10 13.73 3.77
N ILE A 221 -10.65 13.31 4.96
CA ILE A 221 -9.98 14.20 5.92
C ILE A 221 -8.70 14.80 5.31
N VAL A 222 -7.89 13.99 4.63
CA VAL A 222 -6.64 14.44 4.01
C VAL A 222 -6.90 15.40 2.85
N THR A 223 -7.91 15.12 2.04
CA THR A 223 -8.33 15.96 0.92
C THR A 223 -8.80 17.33 1.42
N ASP A 224 -9.68 17.38 2.41
CA ASP A 224 -10.18 18.62 2.99
C ASP A 224 -9.04 19.43 3.63
N TYR A 225 -8.14 18.77 4.35
CA TYR A 225 -6.96 19.42 4.92
C TYR A 225 -6.08 20.06 3.84
N ALA A 226 -5.73 19.31 2.79
CA ALA A 226 -4.87 19.80 1.72
C ALA A 226 -5.50 20.98 0.97
N ILE A 227 -6.80 20.90 0.67
CA ILE A 227 -7.54 21.98 0.02
C ILE A 227 -7.55 23.23 0.90
N ASN A 228 -7.88 23.12 2.18
CA ASN A 228 -7.92 24.25 3.11
C ASN A 228 -6.55 24.94 3.26
N LYS A 229 -5.47 24.16 3.27
CA LYS A 229 -4.09 24.69 3.29
C LYS A 229 -3.74 25.44 2.01
N VAL A 230 -4.11 24.89 0.84
CA VAL A 230 -3.80 25.52 -0.47
C VAL A 230 -4.58 26.81 -0.64
N ILE A 231 -5.86 26.84 -0.27
CA ILE A 231 -6.74 28.02 -0.46
C ILE A 231 -6.55 29.08 0.67
N LYS A 232 -5.87 28.69 1.77
CA LYS A 232 -5.72 29.55 2.97
C LYS A 232 -7.05 29.99 3.59
N GLY A 233 -8.05 29.11 3.60
CA GLY A 233 -9.37 29.39 4.17
C GLY A 233 -10.20 28.14 4.40
N GLU A 234 -11.22 28.24 5.26
CA GLU A 234 -12.21 27.20 5.48
C GLU A 234 -13.31 27.28 4.40
N PHE A 235 -13.19 26.51 3.32
CA PHE A 235 -14.14 26.51 2.21
C PHE A 235 -14.67 25.09 1.89
N SER A 236 -14.82 24.24 2.89
CA SER A 236 -15.03 22.82 2.64
C SER A 236 -16.31 22.48 1.84
N ASP A 237 -17.42 23.17 2.07
CA ASP A 237 -18.72 22.71 1.57
C ASP A 237 -19.19 23.38 0.27
N ALA A 238 -18.54 24.45 -0.17
CA ALA A 238 -18.96 25.25 -1.34
C ALA A 238 -18.19 24.90 -2.64
N ILE A 239 -17.16 24.04 -2.57
CA ILE A 239 -16.28 23.78 -3.70
C ILE A 239 -16.73 22.51 -4.42
N SER A 240 -16.98 22.61 -5.75
CA SER A 240 -17.34 21.46 -6.57
C SER A 240 -16.19 20.42 -6.61
N THR A 241 -16.53 19.15 -6.80
CA THR A 241 -15.58 18.03 -6.91
C THR A 241 -14.52 18.29 -7.99
N MET A 242 -14.91 18.86 -9.13
CA MET A 242 -13.98 19.24 -10.21
C MET A 242 -13.01 20.33 -9.77
N THR A 243 -13.45 21.30 -8.99
CA THR A 243 -12.60 22.35 -8.45
C THR A 243 -11.62 21.79 -7.41
N ARG A 244 -12.09 20.86 -6.54
CA ARG A 244 -11.23 20.12 -5.60
C ARG A 244 -10.13 19.37 -6.33
N PHE A 245 -10.51 18.64 -7.40
CA PHE A 245 -9.55 17.93 -8.25
C PHE A 245 -8.51 18.88 -8.84
N TYR A 246 -8.94 19.99 -9.44
CA TYR A 246 -8.03 20.95 -10.06
C TYR A 246 -7.05 21.57 -9.05
N ILE A 247 -7.52 21.92 -7.86
CA ILE A 247 -6.68 22.51 -6.80
C ILE A 247 -5.61 21.51 -6.36
N LEU A 248 -6.00 20.26 -6.08
CA LEU A 248 -5.07 19.21 -5.67
C LEU A 248 -4.09 18.86 -6.78
N TRP A 249 -4.57 18.85 -8.04
CA TRP A 249 -3.71 18.64 -9.20
C TRP A 249 -2.62 19.71 -9.30
N ARG A 250 -3.01 20.96 -9.25
CA ARG A 250 -2.06 22.09 -9.30
C ARG A 250 -1.08 22.08 -8.13
N TRP A 251 -1.54 21.75 -6.96
CA TRP A 251 -0.68 21.62 -5.79
C TRP A 251 0.30 20.46 -5.90
N ALA A 252 -0.14 19.31 -6.36
CA ALA A 252 0.67 18.09 -6.40
C ALA A 252 1.68 18.09 -7.56
N TYR A 253 1.27 18.57 -8.73
CA TYR A 253 2.02 18.39 -9.98
C TYR A 253 2.38 19.70 -10.69
N GLY A 254 1.81 20.82 -10.29
CA GLY A 254 2.05 22.12 -10.93
C GLY A 254 1.64 22.09 -12.40
N GLU A 255 2.61 22.26 -13.29
CA GLU A 255 2.44 22.22 -14.76
C GLU A 255 3.03 20.96 -15.41
N ALA A 256 3.48 20.01 -14.59
CA ALA A 256 4.08 18.78 -15.09
C ALA A 256 3.05 17.93 -15.86
N LYS A 257 3.53 17.21 -16.87
CA LYS A 257 2.74 16.15 -17.50
C LYS A 257 2.62 14.97 -16.55
N VAL A 258 1.38 14.57 -16.27
CA VAL A 258 1.08 13.50 -15.32
C VAL A 258 0.56 12.29 -16.10
N PRO A 259 1.06 11.08 -15.80
CA PRO A 259 0.51 9.86 -16.37
C PRO A 259 -0.98 9.70 -16.05
N PHE A 260 -1.73 9.09 -16.96
CA PHE A 260 -3.17 8.88 -16.80
C PHE A 260 -3.52 8.17 -15.48
N ASP A 261 -2.74 7.17 -15.09
CA ASP A 261 -2.96 6.41 -13.86
C ASP A 261 -2.88 7.27 -12.60
N ASP A 262 -1.96 8.22 -12.55
CA ASP A 262 -1.80 9.12 -11.40
C ASP A 262 -2.93 10.17 -11.38
N ALA A 263 -3.34 10.64 -12.56
CA ALA A 263 -4.51 11.51 -12.72
C ALA A 263 -5.80 10.83 -12.28
N SER A 264 -6.02 9.58 -12.71
CA SER A 264 -7.19 8.79 -12.34
C SER A 264 -7.28 8.56 -10.83
N LYS A 265 -6.16 8.27 -10.17
CA LYS A 265 -6.12 8.08 -8.71
C LYS A 265 -6.43 9.36 -7.95
N MET A 266 -5.92 10.49 -8.41
CA MET A 266 -6.26 11.77 -7.81
C MET A 266 -7.75 12.10 -8.03
N ALA A 267 -8.31 11.81 -9.20
CA ALA A 267 -9.72 11.96 -9.47
C ALA A 267 -10.57 11.12 -8.50
N GLN A 268 -10.22 9.83 -8.34
CA GLN A 268 -10.86 8.94 -7.36
C GLN A 268 -10.74 9.47 -5.92
N SER A 269 -9.62 10.14 -5.55
CA SER A 269 -9.44 10.69 -4.21
C SER A 269 -10.41 11.82 -3.88
N VAL A 270 -10.99 12.45 -4.86
CA VAL A 270 -11.97 13.54 -4.71
C VAL A 270 -13.38 13.13 -5.15
N GLY A 271 -13.59 11.84 -5.47
CA GLY A 271 -14.92 11.32 -5.84
C GLY A 271 -15.32 11.54 -7.31
N ILE A 272 -14.34 11.57 -8.22
CA ILE A 272 -14.54 11.61 -9.68
C ILE A 272 -14.20 10.25 -10.28
#